data_6e6bbc228dbe821279ab47665b5359dd
#
_entry.id   6e6bbc228dbe821279ab47665b5359dd
#
_cell.length_a   1.000
_cell.length_b   1.000
_cell.length_c   1.000
_cell.angle_alpha   90.00
_cell.angle_beta   90.00
_cell.angle_gamma   90.00
#
_symmetry.space_group_name_H-M   'P 1'
#
loop_
_entity.id
_entity.type
_entity.pdbx_description
1 polymer ?
#
loop_
_entity_poly.entity_id
_entity_poly.type
_entity_poly.pdbx_seq_one_letter_code
_entity_poly.pdbx_strand_id
1 'polypeptide(L)'
;MRSLVDKSNVLHAGLAAIRQQYSVPSEFPPEVVAAAEAAAARAPTEHTDRTDWPFITLDPATSTDLDQAFTIERSGDDLLLHYAIADVAWFVQPGDALDHEAWKRGATLYLPDGKAGLYPPALAEGAASLLPDGPRPAVVFHVRVAGDGAARLDGAERAVIRSRAKLAYDSVTAADLPADFDEFARRVQAAAVARGAGTIEPPEQQVEHVGGDGYQLVFRPRLPSEDHNAAMSLAANLAVADAMFRAGTGLFRVMPEPDERAVKRLRHTARGFGLAWPADQSLGAFSCTLDANDPKHAAFMLAERRAGGGADYQPFTAGVTPWHAAMAATYAHSTAPLRRLARSRGPEDFKWHGRRPQGQVFRLLPCDRDIRRVRIEPCEKRDGGIPAGCNPNTVSKSIHGKP
;
A
#
# COMPACT_ATOMS: atom_id res chain seq x y z
N MET A 1 -28.29 6.57 10.26
CA MET A 1 -27.89 5.19 9.99
C MET A 1 -29.05 4.45 9.35
N ARG A 2 -28.82 3.74 8.25
CA ARG A 2 -29.85 2.86 7.63
C ARG A 2 -29.36 1.44 7.83
N SER A 3 -30.02 0.66 8.68
CA SER A 3 -29.79 -0.77 8.81
C SER A 3 -30.63 -1.53 7.77
N LEU A 4 -30.03 -2.53 7.13
CA LEU A 4 -30.69 -3.47 6.25
C LEU A 4 -30.73 -4.83 6.94
N VAL A 5 -31.90 -5.43 7.01
CA VAL A 5 -32.07 -6.81 7.50
C VAL A 5 -32.30 -7.70 6.28
N ASP A 6 -31.40 -8.64 6.03
CA ASP A 6 -31.45 -9.54 4.86
C ASP A 6 -32.36 -10.76 5.13
N LYS A 7 -33.64 -10.50 5.40
CA LYS A 7 -34.64 -11.55 5.69
C LYS A 7 -34.84 -12.57 4.55
N SER A 8 -34.40 -12.25 3.35
CA SER A 8 -34.58 -13.08 2.14
C SER A 8 -33.26 -13.57 1.55
N ASN A 9 -32.16 -13.46 2.27
CA ASN A 9 -30.80 -13.83 1.79
C ASN A 9 -30.36 -13.11 0.49
N VAL A 10 -30.98 -11.98 0.18
CA VAL A 10 -30.68 -11.24 -1.05
C VAL A 10 -29.28 -10.64 -1.01
N LEU A 11 -28.86 -10.15 0.15
CA LEU A 11 -27.52 -9.57 0.31
C LEU A 11 -26.44 -10.66 0.22
N HIS A 12 -26.66 -11.80 0.87
CA HIS A 12 -25.76 -12.95 0.77
C HIS A 12 -25.63 -13.46 -0.68
N ALA A 13 -26.76 -13.59 -1.39
CA ALA A 13 -26.76 -13.95 -2.80
C ALA A 13 -26.06 -12.86 -3.66
N GLY A 14 -26.25 -11.58 -3.32
CA GLY A 14 -25.57 -10.45 -3.97
C GLY A 14 -24.05 -10.47 -3.78
N LEU A 15 -23.57 -10.77 -2.58
CA LEU A 15 -22.13 -10.92 -2.29
C LEU A 15 -21.54 -12.12 -3.03
N ALA A 16 -22.25 -13.25 -3.09
CA ALA A 16 -21.83 -14.40 -3.89
C ALA A 16 -21.75 -14.06 -5.39
N ALA A 17 -22.73 -13.33 -5.92
CA ALA A 17 -22.71 -12.85 -7.31
C ALA A 17 -21.52 -11.89 -7.58
N ILE A 18 -21.20 -11.00 -6.64
CA ILE A 18 -20.02 -10.13 -6.73
C ILE A 18 -18.74 -10.96 -6.76
N ARG A 19 -18.59 -11.96 -5.88
CA ARG A 19 -17.44 -12.88 -5.89
C ARG A 19 -17.28 -13.56 -7.25
N GLN A 20 -18.36 -14.02 -7.84
CA GLN A 20 -18.35 -14.62 -9.16
C GLN A 20 -18.02 -13.61 -10.26
N GLN A 21 -18.66 -12.43 -10.26
CA GLN A 21 -18.44 -11.39 -11.25
C GLN A 21 -16.98 -10.91 -11.30
N TYR A 22 -16.34 -10.81 -10.15
CA TYR A 22 -14.95 -10.36 -10.03
C TYR A 22 -13.95 -11.52 -9.96
N SER A 23 -14.40 -12.76 -10.16
CA SER A 23 -13.54 -13.96 -10.11
C SER A 23 -12.70 -14.01 -8.83
N VAL A 24 -13.32 -13.66 -7.70
CA VAL A 24 -12.63 -13.65 -6.39
C VAL A 24 -12.17 -15.06 -6.06
N PRO A 25 -10.86 -15.31 -5.83
CA PRO A 25 -10.37 -16.62 -5.47
C PRO A 25 -11.03 -17.12 -4.18
N SER A 26 -11.41 -18.40 -4.14
CA SER A 26 -11.99 -19.02 -2.94
C SER A 26 -10.88 -19.54 -2.03
N GLU A 27 -10.52 -20.79 -2.16
CA GLU A 27 -9.51 -21.47 -1.37
C GLU A 27 -8.16 -21.50 -2.08
N PHE A 28 -7.11 -21.82 -1.33
CA PHE A 28 -5.81 -22.10 -1.91
C PHE A 28 -5.72 -23.57 -2.33
N PRO A 29 -5.08 -23.88 -3.46
CA PRO A 29 -4.78 -25.26 -3.84
C PRO A 29 -3.98 -25.97 -2.73
N PRO A 30 -4.20 -27.28 -2.49
CA PRO A 30 -3.51 -28.02 -1.44
C PRO A 30 -1.98 -27.96 -1.52
N GLU A 31 -1.43 -27.98 -2.74
CA GLU A 31 0.01 -27.84 -2.99
C GLU A 31 0.57 -26.47 -2.57
N VAL A 32 -0.24 -25.42 -2.70
CA VAL A 32 0.12 -24.03 -2.27
C VAL A 32 0.07 -23.93 -0.75
N VAL A 33 -0.91 -24.57 -0.10
CA VAL A 33 -0.99 -24.65 1.37
C VAL A 33 0.22 -25.40 1.92
N ALA A 34 0.53 -26.57 1.38
CA ALA A 34 1.70 -27.34 1.80
C ALA A 34 3.03 -26.59 1.59
N ALA A 35 3.16 -25.85 0.47
CA ALA A 35 4.32 -25.00 0.23
C ALA A 35 4.43 -23.87 1.25
N ALA A 36 3.29 -23.26 1.66
CA ALA A 36 3.27 -22.22 2.69
C ALA A 36 3.70 -22.75 4.07
N GLU A 37 3.22 -23.92 4.46
CA GLU A 37 3.59 -24.58 5.71
C GLU A 37 5.08 -24.92 5.74
N ALA A 38 5.62 -25.46 4.64
CA ALA A 38 7.04 -25.74 4.50
C ALA A 38 7.91 -24.48 4.53
N ALA A 39 7.45 -23.40 3.88
CA ALA A 39 8.13 -22.11 3.91
C ALA A 39 8.09 -21.48 5.31
N ALA A 40 6.96 -21.57 6.02
CA ALA A 40 6.79 -21.05 7.38
C ALA A 40 7.76 -21.70 8.39
N ALA A 41 8.13 -22.97 8.17
CA ALA A 41 9.10 -23.69 9.01
C ALA A 41 10.57 -23.31 8.75
N ARG A 42 10.85 -22.49 7.71
CA ARG A 42 12.22 -22.11 7.32
C ARG A 42 12.77 -21.03 8.23
N ALA A 43 13.80 -21.36 9.00
CA ALA A 43 14.48 -20.38 9.86
C ALA A 43 15.23 -19.32 9.03
N PRO A 44 15.15 -18.02 9.38
CA PRO A 44 15.89 -16.97 8.70
C PRO A 44 17.41 -17.14 8.96
N THR A 45 18.21 -17.16 7.88
CA THR A 45 19.67 -17.37 7.94
C THR A 45 20.50 -16.18 7.46
N GLU A 46 19.87 -15.21 6.77
CA GLU A 46 20.54 -14.04 6.17
C GLU A 46 20.17 -12.75 6.90
N HIS A 47 19.61 -12.85 8.08
CA HIS A 47 19.04 -11.75 8.81
C HIS A 47 19.90 -11.36 10.02
N THR A 48 20.10 -10.07 10.21
CA THR A 48 20.74 -9.52 11.42
C THR A 48 19.74 -9.62 12.58
N ASP A 49 20.20 -10.02 13.76
CA ASP A 49 19.35 -10.02 14.95
C ASP A 49 19.10 -8.56 15.42
N ARG A 50 17.82 -8.18 15.44
CA ARG A 50 17.31 -6.90 15.96
C ARG A 50 16.13 -7.14 16.92
N THR A 51 16.08 -8.30 17.54
CA THR A 51 14.99 -8.69 18.45
C THR A 51 14.96 -7.87 19.74
N ASP A 52 16.02 -7.20 20.09
CA ASP A 52 16.14 -6.29 21.23
C ASP A 52 15.59 -4.88 20.95
N TRP A 53 15.42 -4.49 19.67
CA TRP A 53 14.88 -3.18 19.31
C TRP A 53 13.39 -3.10 19.67
N PRO A 54 12.92 -1.89 20.13
CA PRO A 54 11.54 -1.74 20.63
C PRO A 54 10.53 -1.55 19.51
N PHE A 55 10.50 -2.46 18.54
CA PHE A 55 9.50 -2.44 17.48
C PHE A 55 8.09 -2.66 18.02
N ILE A 56 7.14 -1.91 17.49
CA ILE A 56 5.70 -2.08 17.73
C ILE A 56 4.95 -2.08 16.40
N THR A 57 3.76 -2.68 16.37
CA THR A 57 2.83 -2.58 15.22
C THR A 57 1.63 -1.72 15.60
N LEU A 58 1.04 -1.03 14.62
CA LEU A 58 -0.14 -0.19 14.79
C LEU A 58 -1.07 -0.39 13.59
N ASP A 59 -2.17 -1.10 13.81
CA ASP A 59 -3.11 -1.59 12.78
C ASP A 59 -4.54 -1.62 13.34
N PRO A 60 -5.59 -1.92 12.54
CA PRO A 60 -6.90 -2.23 13.09
C PRO A 60 -6.85 -3.37 14.09
N ALA A 61 -7.65 -3.32 15.17
CA ALA A 61 -7.63 -4.30 16.26
C ALA A 61 -7.78 -5.76 15.77
N THR A 62 -8.57 -5.96 14.72
CA THR A 62 -8.86 -7.28 14.12
C THR A 62 -7.82 -7.77 13.12
N SER A 63 -6.83 -6.96 12.75
CA SER A 63 -5.81 -7.35 11.78
C SER A 63 -4.93 -8.48 12.31
N THR A 64 -4.68 -9.48 11.46
CA THR A 64 -3.79 -10.61 11.73
C THR A 64 -2.61 -10.66 10.76
N ASP A 65 -2.71 -9.94 9.66
CA ASP A 65 -1.72 -9.82 8.58
C ASP A 65 -0.95 -8.48 8.72
N LEU A 66 -0.04 -8.44 9.73
CA LEU A 66 0.71 -7.23 10.06
C LEU A 66 1.92 -7.07 9.16
N ASP A 67 1.80 -6.17 8.20
CA ASP A 67 2.83 -5.90 7.18
C ASP A 67 4.05 -5.16 7.75
N GLN A 68 3.88 -4.37 8.83
CA GLN A 68 4.82 -3.34 9.24
C GLN A 68 4.94 -3.22 10.76
N ALA A 69 6.17 -2.96 11.23
CA ALA A 69 6.47 -2.58 12.60
C ALA A 69 7.47 -1.42 12.58
N PHE A 70 7.49 -0.62 13.63
CA PHE A 70 8.34 0.58 13.65
C PHE A 70 8.88 0.89 15.04
N THR A 71 9.98 1.64 15.05
CA THR A 71 10.47 2.41 16.18
C THR A 71 11.09 3.71 15.67
N ILE A 72 11.07 4.76 16.48
CA ILE A 72 11.57 6.09 16.13
C ILE A 72 12.60 6.48 17.19
N GLU A 73 13.71 7.02 16.75
CA GLU A 73 14.73 7.62 17.63
C GLU A 73 15.11 9.02 17.14
N ARG A 74 15.57 9.85 18.07
CA ARG A 74 16.08 11.18 17.76
C ARG A 74 17.58 11.11 17.46
N SER A 75 17.99 11.74 16.38
CA SER A 75 19.39 11.82 15.93
C SER A 75 19.76 13.29 15.66
N GLY A 76 20.17 14.02 16.71
CA GLY A 76 20.30 15.47 16.65
C GLY A 76 18.95 16.15 16.43
N ASP A 77 18.87 17.01 15.42
CA ASP A 77 17.60 17.67 15.03
C ASP A 77 16.71 16.78 14.14
N ASP A 78 17.25 15.67 13.62
CA ASP A 78 16.52 14.74 12.76
C ASP A 78 15.82 13.65 13.57
N LEU A 79 14.82 13.03 12.96
CA LEU A 79 14.17 11.82 13.45
C LEU A 79 14.54 10.64 12.55
N LEU A 80 14.91 9.53 13.16
CA LEU A 80 15.27 8.30 12.47
C LEU A 80 14.19 7.25 12.71
N LEU A 81 13.45 6.93 11.66
CA LEU A 81 12.47 5.86 11.65
C LEU A 81 13.16 4.56 11.23
N HIS A 82 13.11 3.55 12.07
CA HIS A 82 13.39 2.17 11.71
C HIS A 82 12.08 1.51 11.37
N TYR A 83 11.86 1.28 10.07
CA TYR A 83 10.60 0.79 9.56
C TYR A 83 10.76 -0.63 9.03
N ALA A 84 10.31 -1.59 9.81
CA ALA A 84 10.38 -3.02 9.49
C ALA A 84 9.17 -3.43 8.66
N ILE A 85 9.42 -4.06 7.53
CA ILE A 85 8.40 -4.59 6.61
C ILE A 85 8.56 -6.11 6.55
N ALA A 86 7.47 -6.85 6.63
CA ALA A 86 7.47 -8.31 6.54
C ALA A 86 8.29 -8.80 5.34
N ASP A 87 9.30 -9.64 5.58
CA ASP A 87 10.16 -10.16 4.49
C ASP A 87 9.49 -11.35 3.80
N VAL A 88 8.46 -11.07 3.01
CA VAL A 88 7.73 -12.09 2.25
C VAL A 88 8.65 -12.81 1.26
N ALA A 89 9.67 -12.14 0.71
CA ALA A 89 10.61 -12.74 -0.22
C ALA A 89 11.51 -13.82 0.42
N TRP A 90 11.62 -13.84 1.73
CA TRP A 90 12.23 -14.96 2.44
C TRP A 90 11.42 -16.26 2.27
N PHE A 91 10.11 -16.15 2.26
CA PHE A 91 9.19 -17.30 2.21
C PHE A 91 8.82 -17.71 0.79
N VAL A 92 8.61 -16.73 -0.10
CA VAL A 92 8.14 -16.92 -1.48
C VAL A 92 9.30 -16.78 -2.45
N GLN A 93 9.66 -17.88 -3.11
CA GLN A 93 10.76 -17.86 -4.07
C GLN A 93 10.23 -17.70 -5.50
N PRO A 94 10.94 -16.98 -6.38
CA PRO A 94 10.55 -16.82 -7.77
C PRO A 94 10.32 -18.17 -8.46
N GLY A 95 9.12 -18.36 -9.00
CA GLY A 95 8.72 -19.56 -9.75
C GLY A 95 8.26 -20.76 -8.89
N ASP A 96 8.19 -20.62 -7.56
CA ASP A 96 7.57 -21.64 -6.71
C ASP A 96 6.02 -21.62 -6.77
N ALA A 97 5.38 -22.56 -6.10
CA ALA A 97 3.91 -22.66 -6.08
C ALA A 97 3.25 -21.42 -5.46
N LEU A 98 3.90 -20.82 -4.45
CA LEU A 98 3.42 -19.60 -3.79
C LEU A 98 3.51 -18.38 -4.73
N ASP A 99 4.62 -18.21 -5.44
CA ASP A 99 4.80 -17.15 -6.44
C ASP A 99 3.78 -17.28 -7.58
N HIS A 100 3.61 -18.48 -8.12
CA HIS A 100 2.63 -18.72 -9.18
C HIS A 100 1.20 -18.39 -8.74
N GLU A 101 0.81 -18.78 -7.53
CA GLU A 101 -0.53 -18.50 -7.00
C GLU A 101 -0.70 -17.01 -6.69
N ALA A 102 0.33 -16.36 -6.15
CA ALA A 102 0.32 -14.91 -5.90
C ALA A 102 0.13 -14.12 -7.22
N TRP A 103 0.75 -14.55 -8.32
CA TRP A 103 0.53 -13.94 -9.64
C TRP A 103 -0.91 -14.07 -10.14
N LYS A 104 -1.58 -15.18 -9.85
CA LYS A 104 -2.99 -15.35 -10.21
C LYS A 104 -3.91 -14.45 -9.37
N ARG A 105 -3.59 -14.27 -8.07
CA ARG A 105 -4.40 -13.50 -7.14
C ARG A 105 -4.16 -12.00 -7.25
N GLY A 106 -2.93 -11.57 -7.47
CA GLY A 106 -2.51 -10.18 -7.62
C GLY A 106 -2.54 -9.35 -6.34
N ALA A 107 -3.53 -9.50 -5.49
CA ALA A 107 -3.68 -8.80 -4.22
C ALA A 107 -4.64 -9.53 -3.26
N THR A 108 -4.56 -9.20 -1.97
CA THR A 108 -5.66 -9.54 -1.04
C THR A 108 -6.87 -8.70 -1.36
N LEU A 109 -8.02 -9.35 -1.53
CA LEU A 109 -9.32 -8.71 -1.76
C LEU A 109 -10.12 -8.73 -0.46
N TYR A 110 -10.55 -7.54 -0.02
CA TYR A 110 -11.40 -7.39 1.16
C TYR A 110 -12.86 -7.22 0.73
N LEU A 111 -13.73 -8.03 1.30
CA LEU A 111 -15.16 -8.05 1.00
C LEU A 111 -15.94 -7.90 2.33
N PRO A 112 -17.23 -7.49 2.29
CA PRO A 112 -18.05 -7.36 3.50
C PRO A 112 -18.20 -8.67 4.29
N ASP A 113 -18.08 -9.82 3.63
CA ASP A 113 -18.22 -11.16 4.19
C ASP A 113 -16.88 -11.88 4.44
N GLY A 114 -15.75 -11.16 4.35
CA GLY A 114 -14.42 -11.71 4.60
C GLY A 114 -13.36 -11.26 3.60
N LYS A 115 -12.22 -11.92 3.58
CA LYS A 115 -11.10 -11.61 2.67
C LYS A 115 -10.71 -12.82 1.83
N ALA A 116 -10.21 -12.56 0.61
CA ALA A 116 -9.48 -13.51 -0.21
C ALA A 116 -7.99 -13.12 -0.18
N GLY A 117 -7.20 -13.82 0.62
CA GLY A 117 -5.79 -13.49 0.85
C GLY A 117 -4.91 -13.69 -0.38
N LEU A 118 -3.83 -12.91 -0.47
CA LEU A 118 -2.79 -13.10 -1.48
C LEU A 118 -1.96 -14.36 -1.21
N TYR A 119 -1.67 -14.63 0.06
CA TYR A 119 -0.94 -15.81 0.53
C TYR A 119 -1.77 -16.61 1.54
N PRO A 120 -1.48 -17.94 1.69
CA PRO A 120 -2.13 -18.76 2.71
C PRO A 120 -1.94 -18.21 4.13
N PRO A 121 -2.92 -18.43 5.04
CA PRO A 121 -2.87 -17.93 6.42
C PRO A 121 -1.62 -18.33 7.19
N ALA A 122 -1.05 -19.52 6.94
CA ALA A 122 0.20 -19.97 7.58
C ALA A 122 1.36 -18.97 7.36
N LEU A 123 1.37 -18.25 6.24
CA LEU A 123 2.32 -17.17 5.98
C LEU A 123 1.74 -15.80 6.35
N ALA A 124 0.63 -15.39 5.70
CA ALA A 124 0.13 -14.01 5.80
C ALA A 124 -0.35 -13.62 7.20
N GLU A 125 -0.84 -14.58 7.98
CA GLU A 125 -1.35 -14.37 9.34
C GLU A 125 -0.50 -15.11 10.39
N GLY A 126 0.60 -15.72 9.96
CA GLY A 126 1.50 -16.51 10.79
C GLY A 126 2.97 -16.09 10.63
N ALA A 127 3.76 -16.91 9.93
CA ALA A 127 5.22 -16.80 9.91
C ALA A 127 5.75 -15.49 9.34
N ALA A 128 5.07 -14.87 8.37
CA ALA A 128 5.47 -13.60 7.77
C ALA A 128 4.82 -12.37 8.44
N SER A 129 3.72 -12.54 9.18
CA SER A 129 3.08 -11.43 9.90
C SER A 129 3.92 -10.99 11.10
N LEU A 130 4.11 -9.68 11.27
CA LEU A 130 4.94 -9.11 12.35
C LEU A 130 4.23 -9.10 13.72
N LEU A 131 3.57 -10.20 14.04
CA LEU A 131 2.88 -10.42 15.31
C LEU A 131 3.87 -10.48 16.49
N PRO A 132 3.44 -10.11 17.73
CA PRO A 132 4.31 -10.03 18.90
C PRO A 132 4.63 -11.39 19.55
N ASP A 133 4.05 -12.48 19.07
CA ASP A 133 4.16 -13.83 19.62
C ASP A 133 5.51 -14.53 19.36
N GLY A 134 6.43 -13.89 18.63
CA GLY A 134 7.76 -14.43 18.37
C GLY A 134 8.60 -13.56 17.46
N PRO A 135 9.86 -13.98 17.19
CA PRO A 135 10.72 -13.34 16.20
C PRO A 135 10.17 -13.54 14.78
N ARG A 136 10.32 -12.50 13.93
CA ARG A 136 9.86 -12.50 12.54
C ARG A 136 10.93 -11.93 11.61
N PRO A 137 11.12 -12.50 10.40
CA PRO A 137 11.99 -11.93 9.39
C PRO A 137 11.35 -10.67 8.79
N ALA A 138 12.13 -9.62 8.68
CA ALA A 138 11.72 -8.33 8.15
C ALA A 138 12.83 -7.70 7.31
N VAL A 139 12.45 -6.79 6.43
CA VAL A 139 13.35 -5.80 5.83
C VAL A 139 13.17 -4.50 6.59
N VAL A 140 14.22 -4.03 7.25
CA VAL A 140 14.21 -2.78 8.02
C VAL A 140 14.78 -1.66 7.15
N PHE A 141 13.96 -0.65 6.88
CA PHE A 141 14.38 0.61 6.26
C PHE A 141 14.76 1.61 7.36
N HIS A 142 15.94 2.22 7.24
CA HIS A 142 16.39 3.30 8.11
C HIS A 142 16.11 4.63 7.41
N VAL A 143 15.03 5.30 7.80
CA VAL A 143 14.54 6.51 7.14
C VAL A 143 14.75 7.72 8.02
N ARG A 144 15.60 8.64 7.58
CA ARG A 144 15.85 9.90 8.26
C ARG A 144 14.86 10.96 7.78
N VAL A 145 14.24 11.66 8.72
CA VAL A 145 13.36 12.80 8.47
C VAL A 145 13.94 14.04 9.12
N ALA A 146 14.33 14.99 8.28
CA ALA A 146 14.90 16.26 8.71
C ALA A 146 13.84 17.20 9.34
N GLY A 147 14.27 18.31 9.89
CA GLY A 147 13.37 19.29 10.52
C GLY A 147 12.31 19.87 9.58
N ASP A 148 12.60 19.95 8.26
CA ASP A 148 11.67 20.39 7.21
C ASP A 148 10.77 19.26 6.67
N GLY A 149 10.91 18.05 7.21
CA GLY A 149 10.13 16.88 6.82
C GLY A 149 10.67 16.15 5.57
N ALA A 150 11.82 16.53 5.05
CA ALA A 150 12.46 15.80 3.95
C ALA A 150 12.89 14.41 4.42
N ALA A 151 12.42 13.37 3.71
CA ALA A 151 12.71 11.98 4.01
C ALA A 151 13.84 11.44 3.13
N ARG A 152 14.81 10.75 3.75
CA ARG A 152 15.96 10.12 3.07
C ARG A 152 16.17 8.71 3.60
N LEU A 153 16.54 7.78 2.73
CA LEU A 153 16.95 6.45 3.11
C LEU A 153 18.43 6.45 3.51
N ASP A 154 18.73 6.22 4.80
CA ASP A 154 20.09 6.05 5.31
C ASP A 154 20.59 4.62 5.09
N GLY A 155 19.69 3.64 5.02
CA GLY A 155 20.02 2.25 4.79
C GLY A 155 18.82 1.31 4.81
N ALA A 156 19.08 0.05 4.45
CA ALA A 156 18.14 -1.04 4.63
C ALA A 156 18.90 -2.34 4.93
N GLU A 157 18.32 -3.20 5.75
CA GLU A 157 18.88 -4.51 6.08
C GLU A 157 17.80 -5.58 6.21
N ARG A 158 18.14 -6.84 5.98
CA ARG A 158 17.32 -7.97 6.44
C ARG A 158 17.59 -8.19 7.91
N ALA A 159 16.53 -8.24 8.70
CA ALA A 159 16.65 -8.44 10.14
C ALA A 159 15.60 -9.41 10.69
N VAL A 160 15.92 -10.09 11.77
CA VAL A 160 14.92 -10.72 12.62
C VAL A 160 14.53 -9.71 13.66
N ILE A 161 13.27 -9.35 13.72
CA ILE A 161 12.71 -8.45 14.72
C ILE A 161 11.74 -9.17 15.63
N ARG A 162 11.45 -8.56 16.79
CA ARG A 162 10.33 -8.96 17.67
C ARG A 162 9.49 -7.73 17.97
N SER A 163 8.23 -7.73 17.53
CA SER A 163 7.28 -6.71 17.95
C SER A 163 7.01 -6.83 19.45
N ARG A 164 7.06 -5.71 20.18
CA ARG A 164 6.80 -5.64 21.63
C ARG A 164 5.32 -5.56 21.93
N ALA A 165 4.54 -4.97 21.01
CA ALA A 165 3.11 -4.79 21.15
C ALA A 165 2.42 -4.75 19.79
N LYS A 166 1.20 -5.29 19.74
CA LYS A 166 0.24 -5.06 18.68
C LYS A 166 -0.73 -3.98 19.17
N LEU A 167 -0.55 -2.75 18.70
CA LEU A 167 -1.41 -1.62 19.04
C LEU A 167 -2.54 -1.50 18.04
N ALA A 168 -3.66 -0.94 18.47
CA ALA A 168 -4.82 -0.72 17.61
C ALA A 168 -5.14 0.78 17.51
N TYR A 169 -5.55 1.23 16.30
CA TYR A 169 -5.80 2.65 16.02
C TYR A 169 -6.82 3.30 16.95
N ASP A 170 -7.84 2.54 17.37
CA ASP A 170 -8.97 3.00 18.16
C ASP A 170 -8.73 3.02 19.67
N SER A 171 -7.67 2.39 20.14
CA SER A 171 -7.38 2.23 21.56
C SER A 171 -5.98 2.69 21.99
N VAL A 172 -5.09 2.97 21.03
CA VAL A 172 -3.72 3.42 21.32
C VAL A 172 -3.70 4.78 22.01
N THR A 173 -2.81 4.90 23.00
CA THR A 173 -2.56 6.16 23.71
C THR A 173 -1.15 6.67 23.43
N ALA A 174 -0.89 7.95 23.72
CA ALA A 174 0.45 8.52 23.53
C ALA A 174 1.53 7.82 24.36
N ALA A 175 1.17 7.18 25.46
CA ALA A 175 2.12 6.43 26.32
C ALA A 175 2.58 5.11 25.69
N ASP A 176 1.80 4.57 24.74
CA ASP A 176 2.09 3.32 24.05
C ASP A 176 3.01 3.52 22.83
N LEU A 177 3.16 4.76 22.39
CA LEU A 177 3.87 5.15 21.17
C LEU A 177 5.26 5.73 21.47
N PRO A 178 6.21 5.67 20.51
CA PRO A 178 7.47 6.38 20.63
C PRO A 178 7.25 7.89 20.88
N ALA A 179 8.06 8.50 21.75
CA ALA A 179 7.89 9.90 22.15
C ALA A 179 7.83 10.90 20.99
N ASP A 180 8.54 10.62 19.91
CA ASP A 180 8.62 11.47 18.72
C ASP A 180 7.63 11.11 17.61
N PHE A 181 6.65 10.23 17.86
CA PHE A 181 5.67 9.75 16.87
C PHE A 181 4.85 10.88 16.25
N ASP A 182 4.27 11.76 17.08
CA ASP A 182 3.47 12.89 16.63
C ASP A 182 4.31 13.95 15.90
N GLU A 183 5.52 14.22 16.38
CA GLU A 183 6.44 15.15 15.72
C GLU A 183 6.86 14.63 14.35
N PHE A 184 7.16 13.35 14.24
CA PHE A 184 7.49 12.70 12.98
C PHE A 184 6.39 12.88 11.96
N ALA A 185 5.15 12.53 12.34
CA ALA A 185 3.98 12.65 11.45
C ALA A 185 3.75 14.10 11.02
N ARG A 186 3.82 15.05 11.93
CA ARG A 186 3.65 16.48 11.66
C ARG A 186 4.69 17.00 10.65
N ARG A 187 5.96 16.60 10.77
CA ARG A 187 7.03 17.00 9.83
C ARG A 187 6.74 16.50 8.42
N VAL A 188 6.41 15.21 8.30
CA VAL A 188 6.14 14.57 7.01
C VAL A 188 4.88 15.15 6.35
N GLN A 189 3.82 15.38 7.12
CA GLN A 189 2.58 15.99 6.63
C GLN A 189 2.81 17.44 6.17
N ALA A 190 3.56 18.24 6.93
CA ALA A 190 3.90 19.61 6.52
C ALA A 190 4.69 19.64 5.20
N ALA A 191 5.65 18.73 5.04
CA ALA A 191 6.39 18.60 3.79
C ALA A 191 5.50 18.12 2.63
N ALA A 192 4.52 17.25 2.88
CA ALA A 192 3.55 16.82 1.86
C ALA A 192 2.70 18.01 1.36
N VAL A 193 2.17 18.82 2.28
CA VAL A 193 1.44 20.05 1.94
C VAL A 193 2.32 21.03 1.17
N ALA A 194 3.56 21.25 1.62
CA ALA A 194 4.50 22.15 0.94
C ALA A 194 4.83 21.71 -0.51
N ARG A 195 4.81 20.40 -0.79
CA ARG A 195 4.97 19.86 -2.16
C ARG A 195 3.70 19.97 -3.00
N GLY A 196 2.56 20.30 -2.43
CA GLY A 196 1.27 20.28 -3.11
C GLY A 196 0.67 18.86 -3.24
N ALA A 197 1.07 17.93 -2.40
CA ALA A 197 0.46 16.60 -2.36
C ALA A 197 -0.99 16.67 -1.90
N GLY A 198 -1.87 15.89 -2.53
CA GLY A 198 -3.27 15.73 -2.11
C GLY A 198 -3.30 14.86 -0.85
N THR A 199 -3.45 15.49 0.32
CA THR A 199 -3.35 14.81 1.61
C THR A 199 -4.70 14.36 2.16
N ILE A 200 -5.81 14.69 1.49
CA ILE A 200 -7.16 14.46 2.02
C ILE A 200 -7.79 13.25 1.38
N GLU A 201 -8.09 12.24 2.20
CA GLU A 201 -8.86 11.08 1.79
C GLU A 201 -10.32 11.23 2.22
N PRO A 202 -11.30 10.88 1.34
CA PRO A 202 -12.71 10.89 1.71
C PRO A 202 -12.95 9.88 2.83
N PRO A 203 -13.98 10.10 3.69
CA PRO A 203 -14.31 9.18 4.76
C PRO A 203 -14.61 7.79 4.19
N GLU A 204 -14.13 6.77 4.88
CA GLU A 204 -14.32 5.38 4.49
C GLU A 204 -15.75 4.95 4.74
N GLN A 205 -16.35 4.28 3.74
CA GLN A 205 -17.62 3.60 3.89
C GLN A 205 -17.38 2.13 4.25
N GLN A 206 -17.90 1.71 5.39
CA GLN A 206 -17.83 0.33 5.84
C GLN A 206 -19.21 -0.29 5.89
N VAL A 207 -19.28 -1.56 5.53
CA VAL A 207 -20.46 -2.40 5.77
C VAL A 207 -20.19 -3.17 7.05
N GLU A 208 -20.96 -2.89 8.09
CA GLU A 208 -20.87 -3.57 9.37
C GLU A 208 -22.01 -4.57 9.52
N HIS A 209 -21.69 -5.76 10.01
CA HIS A 209 -22.67 -6.76 10.40
C HIS A 209 -23.20 -6.42 11.80
N VAL A 210 -24.52 -6.23 11.94
CA VAL A 210 -25.17 -5.79 13.19
C VAL A 210 -25.89 -6.90 13.94
N GLY A 211 -25.55 -8.15 13.68
CA GLY A 211 -26.12 -9.34 14.29
C GLY A 211 -27.28 -9.92 13.48
N GLY A 212 -27.49 -11.26 13.57
CA GLY A 212 -28.40 -11.99 12.71
C GLY A 212 -28.07 -11.75 11.24
N ASP A 213 -29.06 -11.49 10.39
CA ASP A 213 -28.90 -11.19 8.97
C ASP A 213 -28.83 -9.66 8.69
N GLY A 214 -28.44 -8.87 9.71
CA GLY A 214 -28.45 -7.41 9.65
C GLY A 214 -27.12 -6.83 9.21
N TYR A 215 -27.16 -5.87 8.27
CA TYR A 215 -26.00 -5.08 7.83
C TYR A 215 -26.34 -3.60 7.87
N GLN A 216 -25.35 -2.78 8.19
CA GLN A 216 -25.46 -1.32 8.10
C GLN A 216 -24.28 -0.72 7.33
N LEU A 217 -24.54 0.37 6.62
CA LEU A 217 -23.51 1.17 6.01
C LEU A 217 -23.16 2.32 6.96
N VAL A 218 -21.92 2.38 7.39
CA VAL A 218 -21.41 3.43 8.27
C VAL A 218 -20.31 4.22 7.57
N PHE A 219 -20.20 5.51 7.91
CA PHE A 219 -19.02 6.30 7.62
C PHE A 219 -18.10 6.22 8.82
N ARG A 220 -16.91 5.69 8.60
CA ARG A 220 -15.86 5.66 9.63
C ARG A 220 -14.98 6.91 9.48
N PRO A 221 -14.99 7.83 10.46
CA PRO A 221 -14.02 8.92 10.45
C PRO A 221 -12.62 8.35 10.64
N ARG A 222 -11.66 8.94 9.97
CA ARG A 222 -10.26 8.57 10.12
C ARG A 222 -9.74 9.04 11.48
N LEU A 223 -8.93 8.23 12.13
CA LEU A 223 -8.37 8.54 13.45
C LEU A 223 -6.99 9.22 13.28
N PRO A 224 -6.59 10.12 14.21
CA PRO A 224 -5.25 10.74 14.17
C PRO A 224 -4.11 9.71 14.15
N SER A 225 -4.27 8.58 14.86
CA SER A 225 -3.33 7.46 14.87
C SER A 225 -3.13 6.83 13.48
N GLU A 226 -4.18 6.75 12.67
CA GLU A 226 -4.12 6.28 11.28
C GLU A 226 -3.37 7.27 10.38
N ASP A 227 -3.61 8.57 10.56
CA ASP A 227 -2.93 9.63 9.81
C ASP A 227 -1.43 9.65 10.12
N HIS A 228 -1.08 9.49 11.38
CA HIS A 228 0.32 9.43 11.82
C HIS A 228 1.01 8.16 11.29
N ASN A 229 0.34 7.01 11.35
CA ASN A 229 0.86 5.76 10.77
C ASN A 229 1.04 5.87 9.25
N ALA A 230 0.10 6.51 8.55
CA ALA A 230 0.22 6.77 7.12
C ALA A 230 1.41 7.68 6.78
N ALA A 231 1.74 8.64 7.64
CA ALA A 231 2.91 9.51 7.47
C ALA A 231 4.23 8.72 7.52
N MET A 232 4.36 7.72 8.39
CA MET A 232 5.53 6.84 8.42
C MET A 232 5.68 6.05 7.12
N SER A 233 4.58 5.45 6.66
CA SER A 233 4.55 4.74 5.38
C SER A 233 4.89 5.66 4.21
N LEU A 234 4.38 6.90 4.22
CA LEU A 234 4.69 7.90 3.19
C LEU A 234 6.19 8.24 3.18
N ALA A 235 6.78 8.53 4.34
CA ALA A 235 8.21 8.86 4.45
C ALA A 235 9.08 7.71 3.93
N ALA A 236 8.81 6.48 4.34
CA ALA A 236 9.53 5.30 3.87
C ALA A 236 9.40 5.10 2.36
N ASN A 237 8.18 5.21 1.83
CA ASN A 237 7.92 5.04 0.40
C ASN A 237 8.59 6.11 -0.47
N LEU A 238 8.63 7.36 -0.02
CA LEU A 238 9.35 8.44 -0.71
C LEU A 238 10.86 8.23 -0.66
N ALA A 239 11.40 7.88 0.49
CA ALA A 239 12.84 7.65 0.68
C ALA A 239 13.34 6.47 -0.17
N VAL A 240 12.57 5.37 -0.21
CA VAL A 240 12.87 4.20 -1.04
C VAL A 240 12.76 4.55 -2.53
N ALA A 241 11.72 5.29 -2.95
CA ALA A 241 11.55 5.71 -4.32
C ALA A 241 12.73 6.57 -4.82
N ASP A 242 13.16 7.55 -4.02
CA ASP A 242 14.32 8.39 -4.32
C ASP A 242 15.61 7.56 -4.45
N ALA A 243 15.84 6.63 -3.52
CA ALA A 243 17.00 5.74 -3.57
C ALA A 243 17.00 4.85 -4.82
N MET A 244 15.85 4.26 -5.18
CA MET A 244 15.69 3.47 -6.41
C MET A 244 15.92 4.31 -7.67
N PHE A 245 15.33 5.50 -7.72
CA PHE A 245 15.45 6.38 -8.87
C PHE A 245 16.91 6.80 -9.11
N ARG A 246 17.63 7.20 -8.04
CA ARG A 246 19.06 7.54 -8.12
C ARG A 246 19.93 6.36 -8.55
N ALA A 247 19.54 5.15 -8.15
CA ALA A 247 20.25 3.93 -8.53
C ALA A 247 19.93 3.45 -9.95
N GLY A 248 18.99 4.08 -10.65
CA GLY A 248 18.60 3.70 -12.01
C GLY A 248 17.85 2.38 -12.08
N THR A 249 17.08 2.04 -11.05
CA THR A 249 16.33 0.78 -10.94
C THR A 249 15.04 0.96 -10.16
N GLY A 250 14.17 -0.05 -10.15
CA GLY A 250 13.01 -0.16 -9.27
C GLY A 250 11.67 -0.15 -9.99
N LEU A 251 10.63 -0.33 -9.18
CA LEU A 251 9.23 -0.31 -9.61
C LEU A 251 8.51 0.82 -8.87
N PHE A 252 8.02 1.78 -9.64
CA PHE A 252 7.39 2.99 -9.12
C PHE A 252 5.88 2.92 -9.21
N ARG A 253 5.22 3.54 -8.27
CA ARG A 253 3.77 3.80 -8.33
C ARG A 253 3.58 5.15 -8.98
N VAL A 254 2.94 5.18 -10.14
CA VAL A 254 2.72 6.40 -10.93
C VAL A 254 1.23 6.71 -11.00
N MET A 255 0.90 7.99 -11.05
CA MET A 255 -0.46 8.47 -11.21
C MET A 255 -0.44 9.76 -12.03
N PRO A 256 -1.10 9.79 -13.18
CA PRO A 256 -1.20 11.02 -13.96
C PRO A 256 -2.09 12.05 -13.25
N GLU A 257 -1.85 13.32 -13.53
CA GLU A 257 -2.79 14.37 -13.17
C GLU A 257 -4.11 14.20 -13.92
N PRO A 258 -5.24 14.62 -13.34
CA PRO A 258 -6.50 14.68 -14.08
C PRO A 258 -6.37 15.57 -15.32
N ASP A 259 -6.86 15.11 -16.45
CA ASP A 259 -6.84 15.89 -17.69
C ASP A 259 -7.73 17.15 -17.58
N GLU A 260 -7.57 18.09 -18.52
CA GLU A 260 -8.33 19.34 -18.53
C GLU A 260 -9.86 19.12 -18.52
N ARG A 261 -10.34 18.05 -19.18
CA ARG A 261 -11.78 17.72 -19.22
C ARG A 261 -12.25 17.25 -17.84
N ALA A 262 -11.44 16.45 -17.15
CA ALA A 262 -11.72 16.03 -15.78
C ALA A 262 -11.74 17.24 -14.84
N VAL A 263 -10.74 18.14 -14.93
CA VAL A 263 -10.70 19.36 -14.14
C VAL A 263 -11.92 20.26 -14.41
N LYS A 264 -12.33 20.42 -15.67
CA LYS A 264 -13.57 21.16 -16.01
C LYS A 264 -14.82 20.54 -15.37
N ARG A 265 -14.95 19.20 -15.42
CA ARG A 265 -16.05 18.47 -14.75
C ARG A 265 -16.01 18.69 -13.24
N LEU A 266 -14.83 18.60 -12.61
CA LEU A 266 -14.66 18.83 -11.18
C LEU A 266 -15.05 20.26 -10.77
N ARG A 267 -14.69 21.28 -11.58
CA ARG A 267 -15.13 22.66 -11.35
C ARG A 267 -16.65 22.83 -11.42
N HIS A 268 -17.33 22.09 -12.30
CA HIS A 268 -18.80 22.04 -12.34
C HIS A 268 -19.35 21.35 -11.10
N THR A 269 -18.74 20.25 -10.68
CA THR A 269 -19.14 19.51 -9.47
C THR A 269 -18.98 20.37 -8.22
N ALA A 270 -17.86 21.08 -8.07
CA ALA A 270 -17.63 22.00 -6.96
C ALA A 270 -18.76 23.07 -6.88
N ARG A 271 -19.09 23.70 -8.02
CA ARG A 271 -20.20 24.67 -8.08
C ARG A 271 -21.54 24.04 -7.71
N GLY A 272 -21.81 22.81 -8.18
CA GLY A 272 -23.03 22.08 -7.84
C GLY A 272 -23.17 21.79 -6.34
N PHE A 273 -22.06 21.58 -5.65
CA PHE A 273 -22.03 21.41 -4.19
C PHE A 273 -21.96 22.75 -3.43
N GLY A 274 -21.86 23.90 -4.13
CA GLY A 274 -21.71 25.22 -3.53
C GLY A 274 -20.31 25.47 -2.96
N LEU A 275 -19.28 24.76 -3.47
CA LEU A 275 -17.90 24.93 -3.05
C LEU A 275 -17.23 26.04 -3.87
N ALA A 276 -16.62 27.00 -3.19
CA ALA A 276 -15.89 28.10 -3.81
C ALA A 276 -14.47 27.65 -4.18
N TRP A 277 -14.27 27.24 -5.45
CA TRP A 277 -12.95 26.91 -6.00
C TRP A 277 -12.49 28.06 -6.92
N PRO A 278 -11.53 28.90 -6.49
CA PRO A 278 -10.99 30.00 -7.28
C PRO A 278 -10.45 29.56 -8.63
N ALA A 279 -10.60 30.41 -9.65
CA ALA A 279 -10.20 30.04 -11.02
C ALA A 279 -8.70 29.82 -11.19
N ASP A 280 -7.90 30.56 -10.43
CA ASP A 280 -6.44 30.55 -10.39
C ASP A 280 -5.84 29.49 -9.47
N GLN A 281 -6.68 28.82 -8.64
CA GLN A 281 -6.22 27.79 -7.73
C GLN A 281 -6.17 26.43 -8.43
N SER A 282 -5.05 25.69 -8.25
CA SER A 282 -4.90 24.32 -8.73
C SER A 282 -5.84 23.35 -8.00
N LEU A 283 -6.11 22.18 -8.59
CA LEU A 283 -6.93 21.15 -7.95
C LEU A 283 -6.30 20.71 -6.63
N GLY A 284 -4.99 20.38 -6.60
CA GLY A 284 -4.32 19.96 -5.38
C GLY A 284 -4.39 21.00 -4.26
N ALA A 285 -4.16 22.29 -4.57
CA ALA A 285 -4.28 23.36 -3.59
C ALA A 285 -5.71 23.54 -3.08
N PHE A 286 -6.72 23.36 -3.96
CA PHE A 286 -8.12 23.39 -3.54
C PHE A 286 -8.47 22.20 -2.66
N SER A 287 -8.05 20.99 -3.03
CA SER A 287 -8.31 19.76 -2.27
C SER A 287 -7.78 19.85 -0.83
N CYS A 288 -6.62 20.50 -0.63
CA CYS A 288 -6.07 20.75 0.72
C CYS A 288 -6.93 21.66 1.61
N THR A 289 -7.92 22.38 1.05
CA THR A 289 -8.84 23.24 1.83
C THR A 289 -10.11 22.52 2.27
N LEU A 290 -10.28 21.26 1.84
CA LEU A 290 -11.51 20.52 2.09
C LEU A 290 -11.46 19.79 3.44
N ASP A 291 -12.61 19.69 4.09
CA ASP A 291 -12.80 18.93 5.34
C ASP A 291 -13.57 17.64 5.03
N ALA A 292 -12.96 16.48 5.28
CA ALA A 292 -13.57 15.18 5.06
C ALA A 292 -14.84 14.92 5.91
N ASN A 293 -15.04 15.69 7.00
CA ASN A 293 -16.23 15.60 7.84
C ASN A 293 -17.42 16.39 7.29
N ASP A 294 -17.20 17.34 6.35
CA ASP A 294 -18.29 18.00 5.64
C ASP A 294 -18.82 17.10 4.51
N PRO A 295 -20.12 16.77 4.48
CA PRO A 295 -20.68 15.87 3.45
C PRO A 295 -20.50 16.35 2.01
N LYS A 296 -20.47 17.67 1.76
CA LYS A 296 -20.27 18.25 0.42
C LYS A 296 -18.81 18.15 0.00
N HIS A 297 -17.89 18.42 0.93
CA HIS A 297 -16.46 18.24 0.72
C HIS A 297 -16.14 16.78 0.46
N ALA A 298 -16.62 15.85 1.29
CA ALA A 298 -16.48 14.42 1.12
C ALA A 298 -17.01 13.93 -0.25
N ALA A 299 -18.18 14.43 -0.68
CA ALA A 299 -18.74 14.11 -1.98
C ALA A 299 -17.87 14.62 -3.14
N PHE A 300 -17.27 15.81 -2.99
CA PHE A 300 -16.33 16.34 -3.97
C PHE A 300 -15.03 15.51 -4.02
N MET A 301 -14.44 15.14 -2.88
CA MET A 301 -13.27 14.26 -2.81
C MET A 301 -13.51 12.92 -3.49
N LEU A 302 -14.72 12.33 -3.33
CA LEU A 302 -15.12 11.12 -4.05
C LEU A 302 -15.21 11.34 -5.56
N ALA A 303 -15.68 12.51 -6.00
CA ALA A 303 -15.74 12.87 -7.43
C ALA A 303 -14.33 13.07 -8.00
N GLU A 304 -13.42 13.72 -7.25
CA GLU A 304 -12.01 13.88 -7.60
C GLU A 304 -11.31 12.52 -7.76
N ARG A 305 -11.47 11.62 -6.79
CA ARG A 305 -10.93 10.26 -6.86
C ARG A 305 -11.40 9.49 -8.09
N ARG A 306 -12.66 9.66 -8.50
CA ARG A 306 -13.22 9.03 -9.70
C ARG A 306 -12.75 9.69 -10.99
N ALA A 307 -12.39 10.95 -10.95
CA ALA A 307 -11.91 11.71 -12.11
C ALA A 307 -10.45 11.41 -12.45
N GLY A 308 -9.66 10.97 -11.48
CA GLY A 308 -8.28 10.53 -11.69
C GLY A 308 -8.21 9.22 -12.49
N GLY A 309 -7.14 9.05 -13.27
CA GLY A 309 -6.88 7.86 -14.10
C GLY A 309 -6.48 6.61 -13.31
N GLY A 310 -6.53 6.66 -11.97
CA GLY A 310 -5.98 5.61 -11.11
C GLY A 310 -4.45 5.64 -11.06
N ALA A 311 -3.88 4.85 -10.16
CA ALA A 311 -2.43 4.71 -10.07
C ALA A 311 -2.01 3.35 -10.64
N ASP A 312 -0.87 3.32 -11.34
CA ASP A 312 -0.32 2.13 -11.99
C ASP A 312 1.13 1.90 -11.55
N TYR A 313 1.72 0.78 -11.96
CA TYR A 313 3.12 0.46 -11.71
C TYR A 313 3.95 0.64 -12.97
N GLN A 314 5.08 1.34 -12.83
CA GLN A 314 6.02 1.58 -13.92
C GLN A 314 7.44 1.18 -13.47
N PRO A 315 8.14 0.29 -14.20
CA PRO A 315 9.55 0.02 -13.98
C PRO A 315 10.39 1.26 -14.32
N PHE A 316 11.57 1.35 -13.71
CA PHE A 316 12.53 2.40 -14.05
C PHE A 316 12.79 2.44 -15.56
N THR A 317 12.74 3.63 -16.11
CA THR A 317 13.10 3.89 -17.51
C THR A 317 14.06 5.10 -17.56
N ALA A 318 15.24 4.92 -18.14
CA ALA A 318 16.22 5.99 -18.22
C ALA A 318 15.64 7.22 -18.95
N GLY A 319 15.85 8.40 -18.37
CA GLY A 319 15.33 9.67 -18.91
C GLY A 319 13.86 9.96 -18.63
N VAL A 320 13.14 9.07 -17.93
CA VAL A 320 11.74 9.26 -17.52
C VAL A 320 11.66 9.38 -16.01
N THR A 321 11.09 10.49 -15.53
CA THR A 321 10.79 10.65 -14.10
C THR A 321 9.42 10.02 -13.80
N PRO A 322 9.35 8.95 -13.01
CA PRO A 322 8.09 8.33 -12.63
C PRO A 322 7.36 9.22 -11.61
N TRP A 323 6.26 9.84 -12.04
CA TRP A 323 5.54 10.82 -11.23
C TRP A 323 4.22 10.30 -10.69
N HIS A 324 3.95 10.60 -9.43
CA HIS A 324 2.67 10.32 -8.78
C HIS A 324 1.99 11.62 -8.38
N ALA A 325 0.98 12.05 -9.14
CA ALA A 325 0.33 13.35 -8.98
C ALA A 325 -0.20 13.60 -7.55
N ALA A 326 -0.90 12.64 -6.95
CA ALA A 326 -1.42 12.81 -5.60
C ALA A 326 -0.33 12.91 -4.52
N MET A 327 0.86 12.37 -4.75
CA MET A 327 2.01 12.47 -3.83
C MET A 327 2.90 13.68 -4.16
N ALA A 328 2.67 14.32 -5.31
CA ALA A 328 3.52 15.36 -5.88
C ALA A 328 5.02 15.01 -5.82
N ALA A 329 5.35 13.75 -6.14
CA ALA A 329 6.69 13.19 -6.03
C ALA A 329 6.85 11.91 -6.86
N THR A 330 8.09 11.49 -7.05
CA THR A 330 8.43 10.10 -7.36
C THR A 330 8.07 9.23 -6.16
N TYR A 331 7.32 8.16 -6.38
CA TYR A 331 6.76 7.35 -5.32
C TYR A 331 6.85 5.86 -5.61
N ALA A 332 7.16 5.09 -4.60
CA ALA A 332 7.10 3.64 -4.65
C ALA A 332 6.26 3.12 -3.49
N HIS A 333 5.55 2.04 -3.72
CA HIS A 333 4.75 1.45 -2.65
C HIS A 333 5.55 0.32 -2.01
N SER A 334 6.44 0.63 -1.04
CA SER A 334 7.36 -0.32 -0.39
C SER A 334 6.88 -0.91 0.97
N THR A 335 5.60 -0.85 1.32
CA THR A 335 5.11 -1.08 2.68
C THR A 335 3.89 -2.00 2.85
N ALA A 336 3.58 -2.94 2.02
CA ALA A 336 2.45 -3.84 2.22
C ALA A 336 2.59 -5.16 1.44
N PRO A 337 3.65 -5.96 1.68
CA PRO A 337 3.94 -7.13 0.87
C PRO A 337 2.97 -8.28 1.09
N LEU A 338 2.34 -8.41 2.25
CA LEU A 338 1.39 -9.47 2.54
C LEU A 338 0.09 -9.37 1.73
N ARG A 339 -0.22 -8.15 1.25
CA ARG A 339 -1.46 -7.88 0.52
C ARG A 339 -1.28 -7.35 -0.89
N ARG A 340 -0.05 -7.17 -1.38
CA ARG A 340 0.24 -6.60 -2.72
C ARG A 340 1.42 -7.30 -3.38
N LEU A 341 1.17 -7.97 -4.50
CA LEU A 341 2.18 -8.75 -5.24
C LEU A 341 3.36 -7.92 -5.71
N ALA A 342 3.14 -6.71 -6.20
CA ALA A 342 4.21 -5.85 -6.73
C ALA A 342 5.35 -5.58 -5.74
N ARG A 343 5.18 -5.98 -4.48
CA ARG A 343 6.11 -5.82 -3.38
C ARG A 343 6.65 -7.11 -2.82
N SER A 344 5.95 -8.24 -3.02
CA SER A 344 6.38 -9.52 -2.51
C SER A 344 7.66 -10.05 -3.15
N ARG A 345 8.04 -9.51 -4.30
CA ARG A 345 9.41 -9.65 -4.84
C ARG A 345 10.33 -8.68 -4.11
N GLY A 346 10.71 -9.05 -2.92
CA GLY A 346 11.49 -8.28 -1.97
C GLY A 346 12.88 -7.86 -2.42
N PRO A 347 13.84 -7.75 -1.46
CA PRO A 347 15.19 -7.22 -1.72
C PRO A 347 15.99 -7.93 -2.81
N GLU A 348 15.46 -8.98 -3.44
CA GLU A 348 16.11 -9.62 -4.59
C GLU A 348 16.09 -8.74 -5.85
N ASP A 349 15.08 -7.89 -6.00
CA ASP A 349 15.11 -6.77 -6.95
C ASP A 349 16.07 -5.67 -6.47
N PHE A 350 16.42 -5.71 -5.18
CA PHE A 350 17.42 -4.90 -4.53
C PHE A 350 18.61 -5.78 -4.18
N LYS A 351 19.43 -6.18 -5.15
CA LYS A 351 20.69 -6.85 -4.83
C LYS A 351 21.61 -5.90 -4.09
N TRP A 352 21.57 -6.04 -2.78
CA TRP A 352 22.47 -5.37 -1.86
C TRP A 352 23.87 -5.98 -2.02
N HIS A 353 24.76 -5.29 -2.70
CA HIS A 353 26.18 -5.63 -2.66
C HIS A 353 26.86 -4.85 -1.53
N GLY A 354 26.70 -5.37 -0.31
CA GLY A 354 27.36 -4.84 0.88
C GLY A 354 28.85 -5.08 0.87
N ARG A 355 29.64 -4.03 0.75
CA ARG A 355 30.92 -3.93 1.44
C ARG A 355 30.73 -2.95 2.59
N ARG A 356 31.29 -3.29 3.78
CA ARG A 356 31.18 -2.51 5.01
C ARG A 356 31.57 -1.04 4.81
N PRO A 357 30.92 -0.11 5.52
CA PRO A 357 30.90 1.28 5.15
C PRO A 357 32.12 2.05 5.66
N GLN A 358 32.79 2.67 4.74
CA GLN A 358 33.24 4.05 4.89
C GLN A 358 32.74 4.77 3.63
N GLY A 359 31.57 5.42 3.75
CA GLY A 359 31.11 6.40 2.77
C GLY A 359 30.68 5.85 1.41
N GLN A 360 29.84 4.80 1.33
CA GLN A 360 29.47 4.25 0.02
C GLN A 360 27.96 4.21 -0.27
N VAL A 361 27.66 4.72 -1.43
CA VAL A 361 26.43 4.73 -2.19
C VAL A 361 25.96 3.30 -2.47
N PHE A 362 24.70 3.01 -2.17
CA PHE A 362 24.04 1.73 -2.49
C PHE A 362 23.92 1.56 -4.00
N ARG A 363 24.44 0.44 -4.53
CA ARG A 363 24.15 0.02 -5.88
C ARG A 363 23.00 -0.98 -5.86
N LEU A 364 21.84 -0.50 -6.26
CA LEU A 364 20.69 -1.32 -6.63
C LEU A 364 20.94 -1.80 -8.07
N LEU A 365 21.15 -3.09 -8.27
CA LEU A 365 21.34 -3.63 -9.64
C LEU A 365 20.01 -4.19 -10.14
N PRO A 366 19.64 -3.91 -11.42
CA PRO A 366 18.45 -4.49 -12.01
C PRO A 366 18.62 -6.01 -12.16
N CYS A 367 17.61 -6.78 -11.80
CA CYS A 367 17.53 -8.18 -12.16
C CYS A 367 17.08 -8.27 -13.62
N ASP A 368 18.07 -8.50 -14.52
CA ASP A 368 17.90 -8.41 -15.99
C ASP A 368 16.97 -9.49 -16.59
N ARG A 369 16.47 -10.45 -15.80
CA ARG A 369 15.73 -11.61 -16.33
C ARG A 369 14.21 -11.51 -16.20
N ASP A 370 13.66 -10.71 -15.28
CA ASP A 370 12.25 -10.76 -14.95
C ASP A 370 11.41 -9.56 -15.44
N ILE A 371 12.04 -8.42 -15.72
CA ILE A 371 11.32 -7.24 -16.26
C ILE A 371 10.80 -7.49 -17.70
N ARG A 372 11.35 -8.45 -18.43
CA ARG A 372 10.89 -8.79 -19.79
C ARG A 372 9.58 -9.59 -19.85
N ARG A 373 9.05 -10.06 -18.75
CA ARG A 373 7.79 -10.86 -18.70
C ARG A 373 6.53 -10.06 -18.41
N VAL A 374 6.62 -8.81 -18.03
CA VAL A 374 5.46 -7.88 -18.03
C VAL A 374 5.39 -7.18 -19.40
N ARG A 375 5.46 -7.94 -20.50
CA ARG A 375 4.98 -7.50 -21.80
C ARG A 375 3.50 -7.83 -21.86
N ILE A 376 2.67 -6.84 -21.63
CA ILE A 376 1.37 -6.78 -22.27
C ILE A 376 1.72 -6.49 -23.72
N GLU A 377 1.73 -7.51 -24.59
CA GLU A 377 1.87 -7.29 -26.02
C GLU A 377 0.69 -6.42 -26.47
N PRO A 378 0.94 -5.27 -27.11
CA PRO A 378 -0.12 -4.57 -27.80
C PRO A 378 -0.63 -5.54 -28.87
N CYS A 379 -1.93 -5.77 -28.92
CA CYS A 379 -2.57 -6.45 -30.04
C CYS A 379 -2.27 -5.65 -31.30
N GLU A 380 -1.27 -6.05 -32.07
CA GLU A 380 -0.99 -5.47 -33.39
C GLU A 380 -2.20 -5.71 -34.25
N LYS A 381 -2.82 -4.62 -34.69
CA LYS A 381 -3.82 -4.65 -35.78
C LYS A 381 -3.10 -5.17 -37.01
N ARG A 382 -3.22 -6.45 -37.30
CA ARG A 382 -2.98 -6.95 -38.63
C ARG A 382 -4.21 -6.63 -39.47
N ASP A 383 -4.02 -5.91 -40.53
CA ASP A 383 -5.03 -5.70 -41.58
C ASP A 383 -5.49 -7.07 -42.10
N GLY A 384 -6.78 -7.36 -41.96
CA GLY A 384 -7.43 -8.50 -42.56
C GLY A 384 -7.85 -9.60 -41.59
N GLY A 385 -9.10 -9.51 -41.12
CA GLY A 385 -9.88 -10.66 -40.63
C GLY A 385 -9.82 -10.85 -39.11
N ILE A 386 -10.98 -10.70 -38.47
CA ILE A 386 -11.22 -11.02 -37.06
C ILE A 386 -11.22 -12.54 -36.89
N PRO A 387 -10.30 -13.13 -36.08
CA PRO A 387 -10.47 -14.55 -35.71
C PRO A 387 -11.64 -14.67 -34.73
N ALA A 388 -12.52 -15.64 -35.00
CA ALA A 388 -13.64 -15.99 -34.13
C ALA A 388 -13.08 -16.43 -32.76
N GLY A 389 -13.28 -15.61 -31.70
CA GLY A 389 -12.87 -15.92 -30.33
C GLY A 389 -12.41 -14.74 -29.48
N CYS A 390 -12.10 -13.57 -30.05
CA CYS A 390 -11.78 -12.39 -29.26
C CYS A 390 -13.03 -11.54 -29.03
N ASN A 391 -13.55 -11.57 -27.81
CA ASN A 391 -14.61 -10.68 -27.38
C ASN A 391 -14.02 -9.28 -27.14
N PRO A 392 -14.42 -8.22 -27.90
CA PRO A 392 -13.87 -6.88 -27.75
C PRO A 392 -14.16 -6.20 -26.40
N ASN A 393 -14.96 -6.82 -25.54
CA ASN A 393 -15.24 -6.34 -24.19
C ASN A 393 -14.28 -6.87 -23.11
N THR A 394 -13.25 -7.65 -23.46
CA THR A 394 -12.29 -8.20 -22.50
C THR A 394 -11.03 -7.34 -22.33
N VAL A 395 -10.89 -6.25 -23.07
CA VAL A 395 -9.78 -5.31 -22.98
C VAL A 395 -10.28 -4.02 -22.34
N SER A 396 -10.56 -4.01 -21.09
CA SER A 396 -10.56 -2.87 -20.16
C SER A 396 -11.27 -3.24 -18.84
N LYS A 397 -10.69 -4.17 -18.10
CA LYS A 397 -11.03 -4.28 -16.67
C LYS A 397 -9.71 -4.32 -15.91
N SER A 398 -9.09 -3.14 -15.80
CA SER A 398 -8.17 -2.90 -14.70
C SER A 398 -8.96 -3.09 -13.41
N ILE A 399 -8.62 -4.11 -12.66
CA ILE A 399 -9.16 -4.33 -11.33
C ILE A 399 -8.74 -3.12 -10.51
N HIS A 400 -9.68 -2.22 -10.26
CA HIS A 400 -9.51 -1.13 -9.31
C HIS A 400 -9.49 -1.76 -7.93
N GLY A 401 -8.31 -2.23 -7.49
CA GLY A 401 -8.09 -2.48 -6.08
C GLY A 401 -8.26 -1.15 -5.35
N LYS A 402 -9.29 -1.06 -4.52
CA LYS A 402 -9.45 0.05 -3.59
C LYS A 402 -8.27 0.09 -2.61
N PRO A 403 -7.89 1.29 -2.12
CA PRO A 403 -6.87 1.47 -1.10
C PRO A 403 -7.22 0.78 0.20
#